data_fd3fe00837fbfb8058cb3a5782ac55c1
#
_entry.id   fd3fe00837fbfb8058cb3a5782ac55c1
#
_cell.length_a   1.000
_cell.length_b   1.000
_cell.length_c   1.000
_cell.angle_alpha   90.00
_cell.angle_beta   90.00
_cell.angle_gamma   90.00
#
_symmetry.space_group_name_H-M   'P 1'
#
loop_
_entity.id
_entity.type
_entity.pdbx_description
1 polymer ?
#
loop_
_entity_poly.entity_id
_entity_poly.type
_entity_poly.pdbx_seq_one_letter_code
_entity_poly.pdbx_strand_id
1 'polypeptide(L)'
;MKFVRDLNRLKGFWKFHFGDLQVGALFRGILTTVAVSVLPIGCVAVQSQQSPRLSITGGYGPDPVLPQPRTALIPTIKIAEAKGWPDGVTPKPAKGLKVNAFAKELDHPRWLYVLPNGDVLVAETNAPAKHDSGFSFRKLVMGLAMKRAGASVASANRITLLRDTDHDGVADLRTPFIERLNSPFGMALLNGRLYVANTDAIVAFPYSQGDTRITKLPEKIVGLPAGPINHHWTKDVIASRDGTRLYVTIGSNSNVGENGMRAEENRAAVLEVALPSRKTRVFASGLRNPNGLSWNPDDGRLWVAVNERDEIGNDLVPDYMTSVKDGGFYGWPYSYFGQNVDIRAKPQRPDLVSRAIKPDYALGSHTASLGLTFYTGPLLGPYYRHGAFVGQHGSWNRNPRSGYKVIFVPFRNGRPQGPPKDILTGFIGPGGEARGRPVGVVVDKAGALLIADDVGNVVWRLVPANVRH
;
A
#
# COMPACT_ATOMS: atom_id res chain seq x y z
N MET A 1 -15.41 -44.02 33.19
CA MET A 1 -15.24 -45.49 32.96
C MET A 1 -15.36 -45.73 31.45
N LYS A 2 -14.31 -46.40 30.86
CA LYS A 2 -14.18 -46.78 29.44
C LYS A 2 -14.09 -45.57 28.47
N PHE A 3 -12.93 -45.14 27.99
CA PHE A 3 -12.12 -45.59 26.86
C PHE A 3 -10.70 -45.06 26.98
N VAL A 4 -9.83 -45.87 27.51
CA VAL A 4 -8.37 -45.86 27.31
C VAL A 4 -8.04 -47.27 26.90
N ARG A 5 -7.67 -47.48 25.62
CA ARG A 5 -6.94 -48.62 25.04
C ARG A 5 -7.19 -48.60 23.51
N ASP A 6 -6.17 -48.11 22.79
CA ASP A 6 -5.64 -48.71 21.58
C ASP A 6 -4.64 -47.73 20.91
N LEU A 7 -3.45 -47.75 21.46
CA LEU A 7 -2.25 -47.15 20.85
C LEU A 7 -1.11 -48.15 21.04
N ASN A 8 -1.15 -49.26 20.32
CA ASN A 8 -0.01 -50.17 20.17
C ASN A 8 -0.29 -51.21 19.12
N ARG A 9 -0.21 -50.84 17.82
CA ARG A 9 0.04 -51.77 16.70
C ARG A 9 0.26 -50.92 15.45
N LEU A 10 1.53 -50.71 15.14
CA LEU A 10 2.10 -50.54 13.80
C LEU A 10 3.58 -50.12 13.94
N LYS A 11 4.38 -51.01 14.52
CA LYS A 11 5.81 -51.10 14.30
C LYS A 11 6.07 -52.30 13.39
N GLY A 12 6.49 -52.07 12.21
CA GLY A 12 6.92 -53.11 11.33
C GLY A 12 7.16 -52.63 9.91
N PHE A 13 8.39 -52.84 9.44
CA PHE A 13 8.89 -52.76 8.06
C PHE A 13 9.32 -51.33 7.59
N TRP A 14 10.63 -51.13 7.64
CA TRP A 14 11.61 -51.11 6.54
C TRP A 14 13.00 -50.88 7.11
N LYS A 15 13.80 -51.99 7.28
CA LYS A 15 15.26 -51.96 7.43
C LYS A 15 15.84 -51.97 6.02
N PHE A 16 16.59 -50.95 5.63
CA PHE A 16 17.56 -51.04 4.55
C PHE A 16 18.96 -51.23 5.14
N HIS A 17 19.59 -52.35 4.75
CA HIS A 17 20.97 -52.68 5.04
C HIS A 17 21.91 -51.82 4.21
N PHE A 18 22.88 -51.20 4.84
CA PHE A 18 24.15 -50.78 4.21
C PHE A 18 25.17 -51.87 4.48
N GLY A 19 25.60 -52.53 3.39
CA GLY A 19 26.71 -53.47 3.44
C GLY A 19 28.05 -52.75 3.30
N ASP A 20 28.96 -53.11 4.19
CA ASP A 20 30.36 -52.75 4.16
C ASP A 20 31.05 -53.29 2.91
N LEU A 21 31.83 -52.44 2.24
CA LEU A 21 32.86 -52.87 1.29
C LEU A 21 34.17 -52.13 1.59
N GLN A 22 35.02 -52.82 2.32
CA GLN A 22 36.47 -52.56 2.34
C GLN A 22 37.05 -53.02 1.01
N VAL A 23 37.81 -52.16 0.32
CA VAL A 23 38.79 -52.62 -0.69
C VAL A 23 40.08 -51.86 -0.45
N GLY A 24 41.06 -52.64 -0.11
CA GLY A 24 42.41 -52.21 0.14
C GLY A 24 43.22 -51.93 -1.13
N ALA A 25 44.33 -51.31 -0.89
CA ALA A 25 45.40 -50.86 -1.76
C ALA A 25 45.80 -51.76 -2.92
N LEU A 26 46.15 -51.11 -4.02
CA LEU A 26 47.36 -51.26 -4.87
C LEU A 26 47.07 -50.75 -6.26
N PHE A 27 47.67 -49.65 -6.67
CA PHE A 27 48.42 -49.61 -7.95
C PHE A 27 49.25 -48.32 -7.99
N ARG A 28 50.55 -48.52 -8.01
CA ARG A 28 51.55 -47.50 -8.37
C ARG A 28 51.61 -47.36 -9.88
N GLY A 29 51.74 -46.11 -10.34
CA GLY A 29 52.52 -45.78 -11.52
C GLY A 29 51.73 -45.63 -12.80
N ILE A 30 51.62 -44.38 -13.25
CA ILE A 30 52.07 -43.88 -14.56
C ILE A 30 51.82 -42.37 -14.55
N LEU A 31 52.88 -41.57 -14.46
CA LEU A 31 52.85 -40.16 -14.78
C LEU A 31 52.71 -40.01 -16.29
N THR A 32 51.57 -39.54 -16.78
CA THR A 32 51.44 -38.96 -18.11
C THR A 32 51.10 -37.49 -17.95
N THR A 33 52.06 -36.66 -18.22
CA THR A 33 51.97 -35.20 -18.24
C THR A 33 51.02 -34.81 -19.40
N VAL A 34 49.77 -34.49 -19.08
CA VAL A 34 48.90 -33.80 -20.04
C VAL A 34 49.09 -32.31 -19.81
N ALA A 35 49.82 -31.66 -20.72
CA ALA A 35 49.89 -30.21 -20.80
C ALA A 35 48.52 -29.66 -21.19
N VAL A 36 47.77 -29.22 -20.18
CA VAL A 36 46.56 -28.42 -20.43
C VAL A 36 47.01 -27.01 -20.80
N SER A 37 46.94 -26.69 -22.07
CA SER A 37 47.06 -25.30 -22.59
C SER A 37 45.89 -24.49 -22.07
N VAL A 38 46.11 -23.74 -20.98
CA VAL A 38 45.19 -22.72 -20.50
C VAL A 38 45.22 -21.54 -21.51
N LEU A 39 44.28 -21.53 -22.41
CA LEU A 39 43.97 -20.32 -23.14
C LEU A 39 43.47 -19.26 -22.16
N PRO A 40 44.03 -18.05 -22.14
CA PRO A 40 43.45 -16.99 -21.33
C PRO A 40 42.08 -16.65 -21.90
N ILE A 41 41.03 -17.08 -21.21
CA ILE A 41 39.70 -16.54 -21.41
C ILE A 41 39.81 -15.08 -20.97
N GLY A 42 39.98 -14.21 -21.99
CA GLY A 42 39.90 -12.78 -21.75
C GLY A 42 38.56 -12.47 -21.07
N CYS A 43 38.63 -12.09 -19.79
CA CYS A 43 37.52 -11.43 -19.12
C CYS A 43 37.18 -10.18 -19.94
N VAL A 44 36.27 -10.32 -20.89
CA VAL A 44 35.56 -9.17 -21.43
C VAL A 44 34.77 -8.66 -20.23
N ALA A 45 35.31 -7.64 -19.57
CA ALA A 45 34.60 -6.86 -18.60
C ALA A 45 33.39 -6.27 -19.37
N VAL A 46 32.24 -6.93 -19.25
CA VAL A 46 30.97 -6.31 -19.61
C VAL A 46 30.84 -5.14 -18.66
N GLN A 47 31.37 -3.98 -19.08
CA GLN A 47 31.02 -2.71 -18.46
C GLN A 47 29.50 -2.63 -18.54
N SER A 48 28.84 -2.96 -17.43
CA SER A 48 27.46 -2.60 -17.22
C SER A 48 27.44 -1.07 -17.33
N GLN A 49 27.03 -0.56 -18.49
CA GLN A 49 26.68 0.86 -18.63
C GLN A 49 25.57 1.09 -17.60
N GLN A 50 25.96 1.56 -16.43
CA GLN A 50 25.02 2.13 -15.48
C GLN A 50 24.42 3.34 -16.21
N SER A 51 23.20 3.19 -16.71
CA SER A 51 22.45 4.35 -17.17
C SER A 51 22.50 5.42 -16.09
N PRO A 52 22.62 6.69 -16.44
CA PRO A 52 22.59 7.77 -15.46
C PRO A 52 21.37 7.54 -14.56
N ARG A 53 21.61 7.44 -13.25
CA ARG A 53 20.52 7.37 -12.27
C ARG A 53 19.68 8.61 -12.49
N LEU A 54 18.39 8.43 -12.74
CA LEU A 54 17.49 9.57 -12.75
C LEU A 54 17.72 10.35 -11.46
N SER A 55 17.83 11.67 -11.57
CA SER A 55 17.80 12.52 -10.37
C SER A 55 16.58 12.12 -9.54
N ILE A 56 16.67 12.19 -8.22
CA ILE A 56 15.57 11.84 -7.32
C ILE A 56 14.25 12.53 -7.73
N THR A 57 14.33 13.64 -8.43
CA THR A 57 13.21 14.43 -8.95
C THR A 57 12.69 13.96 -10.31
N GLY A 58 13.46 13.19 -11.09
CA GLY A 58 13.08 12.81 -12.46
C GLY A 58 11.87 11.91 -12.59
N GLY A 59 11.50 11.18 -11.52
CA GLY A 59 10.33 10.30 -11.49
C GLY A 59 9.07 10.96 -10.90
N TYR A 60 9.06 12.28 -10.71
CA TYR A 60 7.94 13.05 -10.16
C TYR A 60 7.41 14.08 -11.15
N GLY A 61 6.16 14.45 -10.99
CA GLY A 61 5.57 15.55 -11.75
C GLY A 61 4.59 15.09 -12.83
N PRO A 62 4.01 16.07 -13.57
CA PRO A 62 3.06 15.78 -14.63
C PRO A 62 3.71 15.09 -15.87
N ASP A 63 5.01 15.36 -16.08
CA ASP A 63 5.78 14.85 -17.20
C ASP A 63 7.08 14.18 -16.69
N PRO A 64 7.00 13.00 -16.04
CA PRO A 64 8.17 12.32 -15.52
C PRO A 64 9.03 11.76 -16.65
N VAL A 65 10.35 11.72 -16.43
CA VAL A 65 11.25 10.99 -17.31
C VAL A 65 11.10 9.50 -17.03
N LEU A 66 10.64 8.73 -18.00
CA LEU A 66 10.50 7.29 -17.90
C LEU A 66 11.71 6.61 -18.58
N PRO A 67 12.57 5.89 -17.85
CA PRO A 67 13.68 5.15 -18.44
C PRO A 67 13.18 3.93 -19.21
N GLN A 68 14.07 3.33 -20.01
CA GLN A 68 13.74 2.07 -20.68
C GLN A 68 13.55 0.94 -19.66
N PRO A 69 12.54 0.06 -19.85
CA PRO A 69 12.32 -1.08 -18.98
C PRO A 69 13.54 -2.01 -18.91
N ARG A 70 13.86 -2.49 -17.71
CA ARG A 70 14.94 -3.45 -17.47
C ARG A 70 14.42 -4.61 -16.66
N THR A 71 14.36 -5.78 -17.26
CA THR A 71 14.05 -7.02 -16.53
C THR A 71 15.34 -7.60 -15.98
N ALA A 72 15.42 -7.80 -14.66
CA ALA A 72 16.51 -8.53 -14.03
C ALA A 72 16.05 -9.97 -13.78
N LEU A 73 16.96 -10.94 -13.95
CA LEU A 73 16.73 -12.34 -13.59
C LEU A 73 16.44 -12.50 -12.09
N ILE A 74 17.07 -11.65 -11.28
CA ILE A 74 16.85 -11.58 -9.83
C ILE A 74 16.32 -10.16 -9.52
N PRO A 75 15.06 -10.03 -9.08
CA PRO A 75 14.52 -8.72 -8.71
C PRO A 75 15.28 -8.12 -7.52
N THR A 76 15.43 -6.80 -7.53
CA THR A 76 15.98 -6.08 -6.38
C THR A 76 15.04 -6.28 -5.18
N ILE A 77 15.57 -6.79 -4.07
CA ILE A 77 14.86 -6.88 -2.79
C ILE A 77 15.67 -6.09 -1.76
N LYS A 78 15.11 -4.99 -1.26
CA LYS A 78 15.75 -4.14 -0.24
C LYS A 78 14.74 -3.68 0.80
N ILE A 79 14.27 -4.62 1.59
CA ILE A 79 13.27 -4.38 2.63
C ILE A 79 13.91 -3.65 3.80
N ALA A 80 13.23 -2.60 4.30
CA ALA A 80 13.54 -1.99 5.57
C ALA A 80 12.90 -2.83 6.69
N GLU A 81 13.71 -3.27 7.65
CA GLU A 81 13.22 -4.01 8.80
C GLU A 81 12.34 -3.10 9.67
N ALA A 82 11.13 -3.55 9.99
CA ALA A 82 10.21 -2.82 10.85
C ALA A 82 10.68 -2.89 12.30
N LYS A 83 11.03 -1.74 12.89
CA LYS A 83 11.48 -1.63 14.29
C LYS A 83 10.63 -0.71 15.15
N GLY A 84 9.82 0.15 14.54
CA GLY A 84 9.09 1.18 15.26
C GLY A 84 9.97 2.37 15.69
N TRP A 85 9.38 3.33 16.35
CA TRP A 85 10.05 4.55 16.82
C TRP A 85 10.72 4.31 18.17
N PRO A 86 12.00 4.67 18.32
CA PRO A 86 12.61 4.73 19.65
C PRO A 86 11.93 5.79 20.52
N ASP A 87 12.03 5.65 21.83
CA ASP A 87 11.47 6.61 22.78
C ASP A 87 11.99 8.02 22.53
N GLY A 88 11.09 8.99 22.58
CA GLY A 88 11.40 10.39 22.34
C GLY A 88 11.72 10.79 20.90
N VAL A 89 11.77 9.82 19.97
CA VAL A 89 12.05 10.10 18.55
C VAL A 89 10.76 10.26 17.78
N THR A 90 10.68 11.33 16.99
CA THR A 90 9.53 11.64 16.13
C THR A 90 9.97 11.81 14.67
N PRO A 91 9.05 11.75 13.72
CA PRO A 91 9.33 12.14 12.35
C PRO A 91 9.83 13.59 12.26
N LYS A 92 10.52 13.93 11.19
CA LYS A 92 11.07 15.26 10.93
C LYS A 92 10.09 16.07 10.07
N PRO A 93 9.41 17.09 10.61
CA PRO A 93 8.52 17.94 9.86
C PRO A 93 9.30 18.94 8.97
N ALA A 94 8.64 19.44 7.93
CA ALA A 94 9.15 20.53 7.10
C ALA A 94 9.30 21.82 7.94
N LYS A 95 10.17 22.74 7.47
CA LYS A 95 10.40 24.03 8.15
C LYS A 95 9.08 24.78 8.36
N GLY A 96 8.88 25.27 9.56
CA GLY A 96 7.67 26.01 9.97
C GLY A 96 6.51 25.12 10.43
N LEU A 97 6.72 23.80 10.46
CA LEU A 97 5.75 22.83 10.99
C LEU A 97 6.34 22.12 12.22
N LYS A 98 5.47 21.59 13.08
CA LYS A 98 5.82 20.68 14.18
C LYS A 98 4.92 19.45 14.13
N VAL A 99 5.40 18.36 14.70
CA VAL A 99 4.70 17.09 14.76
C VAL A 99 4.68 16.58 16.21
N ASN A 100 3.53 16.05 16.62
CA ASN A 100 3.37 15.28 17.85
C ASN A 100 2.63 13.98 17.58
N ALA A 101 2.71 13.04 18.51
CA ALA A 101 1.86 11.85 18.46
C ALA A 101 0.46 12.25 18.93
N PHE A 102 -0.55 12.08 18.08
CA PHE A 102 -1.96 12.22 18.42
C PHE A 102 -2.45 11.02 19.26
N ALA A 103 -2.04 9.81 18.88
CA ALA A 103 -2.26 8.59 19.66
C ALA A 103 -1.13 7.60 19.40
N LYS A 104 -0.67 6.90 20.44
CA LYS A 104 0.37 5.87 20.40
C LYS A 104 -0.22 4.49 20.72
N GLU A 105 0.60 3.44 20.57
CA GLU A 105 0.24 2.07 20.97
C GLU A 105 -1.04 1.56 20.30
N LEU A 106 -1.30 2.00 19.08
CA LEU A 106 -2.34 1.46 18.24
C LEU A 106 -1.89 0.12 17.65
N ASP A 107 -2.83 -0.65 17.13
CA ASP A 107 -2.55 -1.96 16.56
C ASP A 107 -2.58 -1.87 15.02
N HIS A 108 -1.44 -1.53 14.42
CA HIS A 108 -1.26 -1.40 12.99
C HIS A 108 -2.27 -0.43 12.33
N PRO A 109 -2.29 0.88 12.75
CA PRO A 109 -3.23 1.88 12.24
C PRO A 109 -2.95 2.17 10.75
N ARG A 110 -3.97 2.02 9.88
CA ARG A 110 -3.77 2.19 8.44
C ARG A 110 -4.63 3.27 7.82
N TRP A 111 -5.89 3.39 8.21
CA TRP A 111 -6.77 4.37 7.61
C TRP A 111 -7.45 5.23 8.65
N LEU A 112 -7.74 6.47 8.27
CA LEU A 112 -8.29 7.49 9.15
C LEU A 112 -9.56 8.07 8.55
N TYR A 113 -10.51 8.39 9.40
CA TYR A 113 -11.70 9.15 9.04
C TYR A 113 -12.07 10.12 10.17
N VAL A 114 -12.32 11.39 9.82
CA VAL A 114 -12.70 12.40 10.81
C VAL A 114 -14.21 12.57 10.78
N LEU A 115 -14.85 12.34 11.91
CA LEU A 115 -16.29 12.54 12.11
C LEU A 115 -16.64 14.04 12.21
N PRO A 116 -17.88 14.45 11.93
CA PRO A 116 -18.28 15.86 11.97
C PRO A 116 -18.06 16.56 13.31
N ASN A 117 -18.12 15.79 14.43
CA ASN A 117 -17.84 16.32 15.77
C ASN A 117 -16.35 16.49 16.07
N GLY A 118 -15.45 15.97 15.21
CA GLY A 118 -14.01 16.05 15.35
C GLY A 118 -13.35 14.75 15.85
N ASP A 119 -14.12 13.75 16.24
CA ASP A 119 -13.58 12.43 16.58
C ASP A 119 -12.87 11.81 15.38
N VAL A 120 -11.81 11.08 15.65
CA VAL A 120 -11.01 10.40 14.62
C VAL A 120 -11.22 8.90 14.72
N LEU A 121 -11.71 8.32 13.64
CA LEU A 121 -11.80 6.88 13.48
C LEU A 121 -10.53 6.34 12.85
N VAL A 122 -9.98 5.28 13.43
CA VAL A 122 -8.75 4.62 12.98
C VAL A 122 -9.06 3.17 12.63
N ALA A 123 -8.85 2.77 11.38
CA ALA A 123 -8.87 1.36 11.01
C ALA A 123 -7.56 0.69 11.47
N GLU A 124 -7.63 -0.09 12.53
CA GLU A 124 -6.55 -0.96 13.01
C GLU A 124 -6.67 -2.31 12.29
N THR A 125 -5.82 -2.51 11.29
CA THR A 125 -6.07 -3.53 10.28
C THR A 125 -4.81 -4.01 9.58
N ASN A 126 -4.84 -5.27 9.11
CA ASN A 126 -3.84 -5.83 8.22
C ASN A 126 -4.50 -6.78 7.21
N ALA A 127 -3.70 -7.39 6.32
CA ALA A 127 -4.19 -8.36 5.36
C ALA A 127 -4.97 -9.50 6.03
N PRO A 128 -6.06 -9.98 5.42
CA PRO A 128 -6.77 -11.13 5.94
C PRO A 128 -5.87 -12.36 5.97
N ALA A 129 -6.13 -13.28 6.90
CA ALA A 129 -5.42 -14.55 6.97
C ALA A 129 -5.52 -15.29 5.62
N LYS A 130 -4.38 -15.71 5.10
CA LYS A 130 -4.33 -16.49 3.85
C LYS A 130 -4.61 -17.95 4.16
N HIS A 131 -5.58 -18.52 3.47
CA HIS A 131 -5.70 -19.97 3.40
C HIS A 131 -4.55 -20.54 2.56
N ASP A 132 -3.84 -21.52 3.13
CA ASP A 132 -2.58 -22.03 2.58
C ASP A 132 -2.80 -22.71 1.21
N SER A 133 -2.20 -22.16 0.18
CA SER A 133 -2.25 -22.68 -1.19
C SER A 133 -0.88 -23.26 -1.59
N GLY A 134 -0.43 -24.33 -0.93
CA GLY A 134 0.75 -25.12 -1.30
C GLY A 134 2.11 -24.44 -1.06
N PHE A 135 3.13 -25.27 -0.81
CA PHE A 135 4.52 -24.84 -0.59
C PHE A 135 5.17 -24.37 -1.90
N SER A 136 5.82 -23.21 -1.87
CA SER A 136 6.72 -22.73 -2.93
C SER A 136 7.89 -21.99 -2.28
N PHE A 137 9.11 -22.27 -2.75
CA PHE A 137 10.34 -21.58 -2.27
C PHE A 137 10.22 -20.04 -2.41
N ARG A 138 9.64 -19.55 -3.51
CA ARG A 138 9.35 -18.11 -3.70
C ARG A 138 8.41 -17.58 -2.61
N LYS A 139 7.37 -18.34 -2.25
CA LYS A 139 6.45 -17.96 -1.16
C LYS A 139 7.15 -17.91 0.19
N LEU A 140 8.06 -18.85 0.47
CA LEU A 140 8.84 -18.87 1.69
C LEU A 140 9.73 -17.62 1.81
N VAL A 141 10.49 -17.31 0.76
CA VAL A 141 11.37 -16.11 0.73
C VAL A 141 10.54 -14.83 0.86
N MET A 142 9.43 -14.73 0.12
CA MET A 142 8.52 -13.57 0.23
C MET A 142 7.87 -13.48 1.62
N GLY A 143 7.49 -14.60 2.22
CA GLY A 143 6.94 -14.65 3.58
C GLY A 143 7.93 -14.12 4.63
N LEU A 144 9.18 -14.56 4.57
CA LEU A 144 10.26 -14.06 5.44
C LEU A 144 10.51 -12.55 5.22
N ALA A 145 10.50 -12.13 3.96
CA ALA A 145 10.65 -10.75 3.57
C ALA A 145 9.51 -9.87 4.11
N MET A 146 8.27 -10.31 3.98
CA MET A 146 7.08 -9.61 4.49
C MET A 146 7.02 -9.59 6.02
N LYS A 147 7.44 -10.69 6.68
CA LYS A 147 7.60 -10.72 8.14
C LYS A 147 8.59 -9.66 8.61
N ARG A 148 9.73 -9.54 7.94
CA ARG A 148 10.74 -8.52 8.25
C ARG A 148 10.23 -7.10 8.02
N ALA A 149 9.34 -6.90 7.06
CA ALA A 149 8.69 -5.63 6.77
C ALA A 149 7.61 -5.21 7.78
N GLY A 150 7.26 -6.05 8.75
CA GLY A 150 6.16 -5.82 9.69
C GLY A 150 4.77 -6.19 9.15
N ALA A 151 4.69 -6.77 7.95
CA ALA A 151 3.40 -7.10 7.31
C ALA A 151 2.77 -8.43 7.76
N SER A 152 3.38 -9.13 8.73
CA SER A 152 2.86 -10.41 9.25
C SER A 152 2.11 -10.27 10.59
N VAL A 153 1.81 -9.06 11.01
CA VAL A 153 0.97 -8.82 12.19
C VAL A 153 -0.46 -9.23 11.85
N ALA A 154 -1.13 -9.93 12.77
CA ALA A 154 -2.53 -10.26 12.59
C ALA A 154 -3.38 -8.99 12.49
N SER A 155 -4.44 -9.00 11.69
CA SER A 155 -5.36 -7.87 11.64
C SER A 155 -6.15 -7.76 12.94
N ALA A 156 -6.17 -6.59 13.55
CA ALA A 156 -7.01 -6.31 14.72
C ALA A 156 -8.51 -6.30 14.36
N ASN A 157 -8.84 -6.15 13.08
CA ASN A 157 -10.22 -6.23 12.58
C ASN A 157 -11.20 -5.30 13.30
N ARG A 158 -10.74 -4.09 13.66
CA ARG A 158 -11.54 -3.11 14.37
C ARG A 158 -11.34 -1.69 13.85
N ILE A 159 -12.28 -0.84 14.17
CA ILE A 159 -12.16 0.61 14.08
C ILE A 159 -12.12 1.14 15.51
N THR A 160 -11.11 1.94 15.82
CA THR A 160 -10.92 2.61 17.10
C THR A 160 -11.29 4.07 16.97
N LEU A 161 -12.04 4.59 17.92
CA LEU A 161 -12.34 6.02 18.03
C LEU A 161 -11.32 6.67 18.95
N LEU A 162 -10.78 7.80 18.48
CA LEU A 162 -9.92 8.70 19.23
C LEU A 162 -10.60 10.06 19.36
N ARG A 163 -10.60 10.63 20.55
CA ARG A 163 -11.13 11.97 20.83
C ARG A 163 -10.11 12.75 21.65
N ASP A 164 -9.86 13.97 21.24
CA ASP A 164 -9.09 14.97 21.94
C ASP A 164 -10.10 15.89 22.66
N THR A 165 -10.24 15.72 23.99
CA THR A 165 -11.33 16.34 24.76
C THR A 165 -10.96 17.72 25.30
N ASP A 166 -9.67 17.99 25.51
CA ASP A 166 -9.14 19.26 26.02
C ASP A 166 -8.47 20.12 24.93
N HIS A 167 -8.45 19.59 23.68
CA HIS A 167 -7.93 20.25 22.50
C HIS A 167 -6.43 20.56 22.54
N ASP A 168 -5.65 19.75 23.26
CA ASP A 168 -4.18 19.87 23.33
C ASP A 168 -3.45 19.19 22.15
N GLY A 169 -4.19 18.50 21.29
CA GLY A 169 -3.65 17.80 20.10
C GLY A 169 -3.17 16.39 20.39
N VAL A 170 -3.57 15.81 21.52
CA VAL A 170 -3.39 14.42 21.92
C VAL A 170 -4.75 13.82 22.25
N ALA A 171 -5.01 12.59 21.86
CA ALA A 171 -6.28 11.95 22.14
C ALA A 171 -6.30 11.42 23.58
N ASP A 172 -7.26 11.92 24.40
CA ASP A 172 -7.50 11.49 25.78
C ASP A 172 -8.40 10.25 25.85
N LEU A 173 -9.39 10.19 24.94
CA LEU A 173 -10.32 9.08 24.87
C LEU A 173 -9.92 8.17 23.71
N ARG A 174 -9.73 6.89 24.05
CA ARG A 174 -9.54 5.83 23.08
C ARG A 174 -10.49 4.67 23.40
N THR A 175 -11.30 4.27 22.42
CA THR A 175 -12.24 3.17 22.60
C THR A 175 -12.42 2.34 21.32
N PRO A 176 -12.57 1.00 21.40
CA PRO A 176 -13.01 0.20 20.27
C PRO A 176 -14.40 0.66 19.81
N PHE A 177 -14.45 1.28 18.63
CA PHE A 177 -15.69 1.84 18.10
C PHE A 177 -16.56 0.79 17.40
N ILE A 178 -15.94 -0.03 16.53
CA ILE A 178 -16.56 -1.18 15.87
C ILE A 178 -15.55 -2.32 15.86
N GLU A 179 -16.00 -3.49 16.28
CA GLU A 179 -15.18 -4.71 16.34
C GLU A 179 -15.71 -5.80 15.41
N ARG A 180 -14.92 -6.86 15.22
CA ARG A 180 -15.26 -8.05 14.42
C ARG A 180 -15.54 -7.73 12.96
N LEU A 181 -14.80 -6.81 12.40
CA LEU A 181 -14.78 -6.51 10.98
C LEU A 181 -13.87 -7.50 10.22
N ASN A 182 -13.84 -7.43 8.90
CA ASN A 182 -12.97 -8.25 8.06
C ASN A 182 -11.95 -7.38 7.33
N SER A 183 -10.78 -7.18 7.94
CA SER A 183 -9.74 -6.29 7.41
C SER A 183 -10.31 -4.96 6.90
N PRO A 184 -10.93 -4.16 7.80
CA PRO A 184 -11.57 -2.88 7.43
C PRO A 184 -10.52 -1.88 6.93
N PHE A 185 -10.91 -1.00 6.02
CA PHE A 185 -10.00 0.03 5.53
C PHE A 185 -10.72 1.39 5.40
N GLY A 186 -11.33 1.70 4.25
CA GLY A 186 -12.00 2.97 4.01
C GLY A 186 -13.31 3.12 4.79
N MET A 187 -13.64 4.37 5.11
CA MET A 187 -14.85 4.75 5.85
C MET A 187 -15.50 5.97 5.22
N ALA A 188 -16.84 6.01 5.22
CA ALA A 188 -17.60 7.18 4.78
C ALA A 188 -18.87 7.32 5.62
N LEU A 189 -19.11 8.50 6.17
CA LEU A 189 -20.36 8.83 6.86
C LEU A 189 -21.33 9.55 5.90
N LEU A 190 -22.52 9.02 5.78
CA LEU A 190 -23.55 9.58 4.92
C LEU A 190 -24.94 9.33 5.51
N ASN A 191 -25.75 10.39 5.65
CA ASN A 191 -27.13 10.31 6.10
C ASN A 191 -27.33 9.49 7.39
N GLY A 192 -26.50 9.73 8.42
CA GLY A 192 -26.56 9.01 9.69
C GLY A 192 -26.14 7.55 9.62
N ARG A 193 -25.45 7.14 8.55
CA ARG A 193 -24.92 5.79 8.39
C ARG A 193 -23.42 5.85 8.13
N LEU A 194 -22.65 5.09 8.93
CA LEU A 194 -21.24 4.88 8.72
C LEU A 194 -21.04 3.66 7.82
N TYR A 195 -20.53 3.89 6.61
CA TYR A 195 -20.13 2.86 5.67
C TYR A 195 -18.67 2.49 5.94
N VAL A 196 -18.39 1.20 5.99
CA VAL A 196 -17.05 0.64 6.19
C VAL A 196 -16.77 -0.32 5.05
N ALA A 197 -15.66 -0.10 4.35
CA ALA A 197 -15.18 -1.03 3.35
C ALA A 197 -14.27 -2.08 4.03
N ASN A 198 -14.83 -3.27 4.24
CA ASN A 198 -14.08 -4.48 4.53
C ASN A 198 -13.38 -4.99 3.27
N THR A 199 -12.47 -5.94 3.41
CA THR A 199 -11.76 -6.52 2.26
C THR A 199 -12.69 -7.20 1.25
N ASP A 200 -13.89 -7.64 1.66
CA ASP A 200 -14.84 -8.46 0.89
C ASP A 200 -16.24 -7.85 0.72
N ALA A 201 -16.52 -6.75 1.42
CA ALA A 201 -17.85 -6.12 1.35
C ALA A 201 -17.81 -4.67 1.83
N ILE A 202 -18.75 -3.85 1.36
CA ILE A 202 -19.15 -2.63 2.05
C ILE A 202 -20.27 -3.01 3.03
N VAL A 203 -20.07 -2.64 4.29
CA VAL A 203 -21.06 -2.78 5.36
C VAL A 203 -21.44 -1.40 5.91
N ALA A 204 -22.65 -1.25 6.43
CA ALA A 204 -23.13 0.02 6.99
C ALA A 204 -23.68 -0.18 8.40
N PHE A 205 -23.41 0.80 9.25
CA PHE A 205 -23.89 0.87 10.62
C PHE A 205 -24.72 2.14 10.81
N PRO A 206 -25.80 2.11 11.60
CA PRO A 206 -26.43 3.35 12.06
C PRO A 206 -25.44 4.10 12.96
N TYR A 207 -25.34 5.40 12.77
CA TYR A 207 -24.45 6.27 13.54
C TYR A 207 -25.22 7.49 14.04
N SER A 208 -25.06 7.81 15.31
CA SER A 208 -25.49 9.06 15.92
C SER A 208 -24.30 9.88 16.36
N GLN A 209 -24.38 11.19 16.18
CA GLN A 209 -23.26 12.07 16.60
C GLN A 209 -23.00 11.93 18.11
N GLY A 210 -21.75 11.70 18.44
CA GLY A 210 -21.29 11.52 19.82
C GLY A 210 -21.21 10.05 20.25
N ASP A 211 -21.70 9.11 19.42
CA ASP A 211 -21.49 7.68 19.69
C ASP A 211 -20.00 7.38 19.89
N THR A 212 -19.68 6.67 20.97
CA THR A 212 -18.31 6.21 21.24
C THR A 212 -18.13 4.71 20.98
N ARG A 213 -19.21 4.00 20.70
CA ARG A 213 -19.22 2.58 20.37
C ARG A 213 -20.47 2.22 19.57
N ILE A 214 -20.31 1.38 18.55
CA ILE A 214 -21.41 0.78 17.80
C ILE A 214 -21.41 -0.73 18.04
N THR A 215 -22.48 -1.25 18.62
CA THR A 215 -22.68 -2.68 18.91
C THR A 215 -23.71 -3.34 18.01
N LYS A 216 -24.45 -2.53 17.24
CA LYS A 216 -25.45 -3.04 16.29
C LYS A 216 -24.77 -3.84 15.17
N LEU A 217 -25.44 -4.90 14.72
CA LEU A 217 -24.96 -5.68 13.59
C LEU A 217 -24.95 -4.82 12.31
N PRO A 218 -23.93 -5.03 11.44
CA PRO A 218 -23.85 -4.33 10.17
C PRO A 218 -24.92 -4.79 9.19
N GLU A 219 -25.39 -3.85 8.39
CA GLU A 219 -26.09 -4.18 7.14
C GLU A 219 -25.07 -4.35 6.02
N LYS A 220 -25.07 -5.49 5.33
CA LYS A 220 -24.28 -5.66 4.12
C LYS A 220 -24.90 -4.88 2.96
N ILE A 221 -24.16 -3.93 2.42
CA ILE A 221 -24.59 -3.12 1.28
C ILE A 221 -24.31 -3.83 -0.03
N VAL A 222 -23.05 -4.26 -0.23
CA VAL A 222 -22.61 -4.95 -1.45
C VAL A 222 -21.39 -5.81 -1.15
N GLY A 223 -21.26 -6.95 -1.85
CA GLY A 223 -20.02 -7.74 -1.89
C GLY A 223 -18.97 -7.07 -2.77
N LEU A 224 -17.72 -7.16 -2.37
CA LEU A 224 -16.58 -6.65 -3.14
C LEU A 224 -15.69 -7.79 -3.62
N PRO A 225 -14.97 -7.62 -4.75
CA PRO A 225 -14.00 -8.60 -5.21
C PRO A 225 -12.95 -8.90 -4.14
N ALA A 226 -12.96 -10.15 -3.64
CA ALA A 226 -12.00 -10.69 -2.69
C ALA A 226 -11.45 -12.01 -3.23
N GLY A 227 -11.90 -13.14 -2.68
CA GLY A 227 -11.52 -14.47 -3.12
C GLY A 227 -10.17 -14.94 -2.58
N PRO A 228 -9.68 -16.11 -3.02
CA PRO A 228 -8.54 -16.79 -2.40
C PRO A 228 -7.21 -16.07 -2.63
N ILE A 229 -7.05 -15.32 -3.72
CA ILE A 229 -5.82 -14.60 -4.02
C ILE A 229 -5.77 -13.28 -3.25
N ASN A 230 -6.74 -12.41 -3.47
CA ASN A 230 -6.92 -11.07 -2.86
C ASN A 230 -5.59 -10.33 -2.56
N HIS A 231 -4.74 -10.25 -3.58
CA HIS A 231 -3.34 -9.76 -3.44
C HIS A 231 -3.31 -8.33 -2.88
N HIS A 232 -4.05 -7.42 -3.51
CA HIS A 232 -4.30 -6.08 -2.99
C HIS A 232 -5.67 -6.06 -2.28
N TRP A 233 -5.64 -6.24 -0.98
CA TRP A 233 -6.82 -6.48 -0.15
C TRP A 233 -7.52 -5.21 0.32
N THR A 234 -6.80 -4.08 0.34
CA THR A 234 -7.33 -2.78 0.81
C THR A 234 -8.45 -2.28 -0.09
N LYS A 235 -9.45 -1.64 0.52
CA LYS A 235 -10.61 -1.05 -0.14
C LYS A 235 -10.88 0.32 0.48
N ASP A 236 -10.51 1.41 -0.20
CA ASP A 236 -10.95 2.73 0.25
C ASP A 236 -12.34 3.05 -0.28
N VAL A 237 -13.11 3.83 0.47
CA VAL A 237 -14.47 4.23 0.08
C VAL A 237 -14.72 5.70 0.37
N ILE A 238 -15.34 6.38 -0.59
CA ILE A 238 -15.78 7.76 -0.44
C ILE A 238 -17.20 7.93 -0.96
N ALA A 239 -18.00 8.79 -0.30
CA ALA A 239 -19.32 9.12 -0.77
C ALA A 239 -19.28 10.17 -1.90
N SER A 240 -20.24 10.11 -2.82
CA SER A 240 -20.49 11.19 -3.77
C SER A 240 -21.00 12.43 -3.03
N ARG A 241 -20.75 13.61 -3.61
CA ARG A 241 -21.18 14.89 -3.01
C ARG A 241 -22.70 15.02 -2.89
N ASP A 242 -23.45 14.40 -3.81
CA ASP A 242 -24.91 14.38 -3.81
C ASP A 242 -25.50 13.32 -2.85
N GLY A 243 -24.65 12.51 -2.21
CA GLY A 243 -25.06 11.49 -1.26
C GLY A 243 -25.78 10.29 -1.86
N THR A 244 -25.73 10.09 -3.17
CA THR A 244 -26.46 9.01 -3.85
C THR A 244 -25.61 7.79 -4.18
N ARG A 245 -24.26 7.90 -4.10
CA ARG A 245 -23.32 6.87 -4.52
C ARG A 245 -22.15 6.74 -3.55
N LEU A 246 -21.52 5.56 -3.59
CA LEU A 246 -20.20 5.33 -3.03
C LEU A 246 -19.24 4.97 -4.17
N TYR A 247 -18.02 5.46 -4.08
CA TYR A 247 -16.90 5.03 -4.92
C TYR A 247 -15.94 4.21 -4.07
N VAL A 248 -15.51 3.05 -4.58
CA VAL A 248 -14.62 2.14 -3.83
C VAL A 248 -13.47 1.66 -4.70
N THR A 249 -12.26 1.68 -4.14
CA THR A 249 -11.05 1.22 -4.82
C THR A 249 -10.88 -0.29 -4.69
N ILE A 250 -10.53 -0.95 -5.78
CA ILE A 250 -10.26 -2.39 -5.84
C ILE A 250 -8.92 -2.60 -6.53
N GLY A 251 -7.91 -3.03 -5.78
CA GLY A 251 -6.60 -3.35 -6.37
C GLY A 251 -6.59 -4.69 -7.11
N SER A 252 -5.61 -4.89 -7.98
CA SER A 252 -5.43 -6.11 -8.76
C SER A 252 -5.09 -7.33 -7.89
N ASN A 253 -5.25 -8.53 -8.45
CA ASN A 253 -4.81 -9.78 -7.84
C ASN A 253 -3.38 -10.19 -8.22
N SER A 254 -2.72 -9.40 -9.04
CA SER A 254 -1.43 -9.74 -9.63
C SER A 254 -0.57 -8.49 -9.87
N ASN A 255 0.67 -8.69 -10.23
CA ASN A 255 1.56 -7.60 -10.64
C ASN A 255 1.24 -7.12 -12.07
N VAL A 256 1.06 -8.06 -13.04
CA VAL A 256 0.82 -7.77 -14.46
C VAL A 256 -0.19 -8.72 -15.11
N GLY A 257 -1.12 -9.28 -14.36
CA GLY A 257 -2.11 -10.23 -14.88
C GLY A 257 -1.63 -11.69 -14.90
N GLU A 258 -0.54 -12.03 -14.20
CA GLU A 258 0.05 -13.37 -14.19
C GLU A 258 -0.86 -14.47 -13.61
N ASN A 259 -1.90 -14.11 -12.88
CA ASN A 259 -2.91 -15.04 -12.39
C ASN A 259 -4.08 -15.22 -13.37
N GLY A 260 -3.97 -14.67 -14.57
CA GLY A 260 -5.00 -14.67 -15.62
C GLY A 260 -6.05 -13.57 -15.44
N MET A 261 -6.56 -13.05 -16.56
CA MET A 261 -7.49 -11.90 -16.55
C MET A 261 -8.84 -12.22 -15.90
N ARG A 262 -9.24 -13.48 -15.80
CA ARG A 262 -10.44 -13.89 -15.07
C ARG A 262 -10.30 -13.61 -13.56
N ALA A 263 -9.09 -13.71 -13.00
CA ALA A 263 -8.83 -13.37 -11.61
C ALA A 263 -8.88 -11.85 -11.36
N GLU A 264 -8.83 -11.04 -12.41
CA GLU A 264 -8.85 -9.59 -12.37
C GLU A 264 -10.24 -8.98 -12.67
N GLU A 265 -11.28 -9.81 -12.77
CA GLU A 265 -12.64 -9.32 -13.02
C GLU A 265 -13.09 -8.33 -11.94
N ASN A 266 -13.53 -7.12 -12.34
CA ASN A 266 -13.90 -6.00 -11.48
C ASN A 266 -12.78 -5.55 -10.51
N ARG A 267 -11.52 -5.81 -10.86
CA ARG A 267 -10.34 -5.39 -10.09
C ARG A 267 -9.49 -4.39 -10.88
N ALA A 268 -8.42 -3.89 -10.26
CA ALA A 268 -7.63 -2.78 -10.80
C ALA A 268 -8.54 -1.61 -11.24
N ALA A 269 -9.46 -1.23 -10.36
CA ALA A 269 -10.61 -0.38 -10.71
C ALA A 269 -11.06 0.51 -9.55
N VAL A 270 -11.79 1.55 -9.88
CA VAL A 270 -12.74 2.21 -9.00
C VAL A 270 -14.15 1.73 -9.37
N LEU A 271 -14.87 1.16 -8.41
CA LEU A 271 -16.26 0.79 -8.59
C LEU A 271 -17.16 1.91 -8.06
N GLU A 272 -18.31 2.10 -8.72
CA GLU A 272 -19.42 2.94 -8.26
C GLU A 272 -20.54 2.05 -7.75
N VAL A 273 -21.06 2.36 -6.56
CA VAL A 273 -22.20 1.68 -5.94
C VAL A 273 -23.33 2.69 -5.78
N ALA A 274 -24.41 2.52 -6.48
CA ALA A 274 -25.63 3.35 -6.32
C ALA A 274 -26.34 2.95 -5.04
N LEU A 275 -26.46 3.87 -4.07
CA LEU A 275 -26.95 3.53 -2.73
C LEU A 275 -28.40 3.03 -2.70
N PRO A 276 -29.39 3.66 -3.39
CA PRO A 276 -30.75 3.16 -3.31
C PRO A 276 -30.94 1.76 -3.91
N SER A 277 -30.29 1.49 -5.04
CA SER A 277 -30.46 0.22 -5.77
C SER A 277 -29.40 -0.84 -5.44
N ARG A 278 -28.30 -0.44 -4.79
CA ARG A 278 -27.09 -1.24 -4.54
C ARG A 278 -26.44 -1.82 -5.81
N LYS A 279 -26.83 -1.32 -6.98
CA LYS A 279 -26.22 -1.69 -8.26
C LYS A 279 -24.79 -1.18 -8.29
N THR A 280 -23.89 -2.06 -8.75
CA THR A 280 -22.45 -1.77 -8.87
C THR A 280 -22.05 -1.78 -10.33
N ARG A 281 -21.18 -0.84 -10.71
CA ARG A 281 -20.52 -0.84 -12.02
C ARG A 281 -19.04 -0.46 -11.88
N VAL A 282 -18.26 -0.81 -12.86
CA VAL A 282 -16.90 -0.27 -13.00
C VAL A 282 -17.00 1.19 -13.43
N PHE A 283 -16.54 2.10 -12.56
CA PHE A 283 -16.47 3.52 -12.86
C PHE A 283 -15.24 3.87 -13.69
N ALA A 284 -14.06 3.31 -13.28
CA ALA A 284 -12.81 3.43 -14.02
C ALA A 284 -11.97 2.17 -13.84
N SER A 285 -11.15 1.82 -14.83
CA SER A 285 -10.37 0.59 -14.85
C SER A 285 -8.91 0.83 -15.29
N GLY A 286 -8.08 -0.21 -15.18
CA GLY A 286 -6.65 -0.13 -15.52
C GLY A 286 -5.81 0.62 -14.49
N LEU A 287 -6.30 0.75 -13.27
CA LEU A 287 -5.65 1.33 -12.10
C LEU A 287 -5.09 0.18 -11.26
N ARG A 288 -3.80 -0.17 -11.40
CA ARG A 288 -3.26 -1.41 -10.82
C ARG A 288 -3.65 -1.63 -9.36
N ASN A 289 -3.30 -0.72 -8.48
CA ASN A 289 -3.66 -0.77 -7.06
C ASN A 289 -4.07 0.62 -6.59
N PRO A 290 -5.30 1.05 -6.91
CA PRO A 290 -5.83 2.31 -6.42
C PRO A 290 -6.08 2.21 -4.92
N ASN A 291 -5.72 3.28 -4.18
CA ASN A 291 -5.91 3.40 -2.74
C ASN A 291 -6.67 4.69 -2.41
N GLY A 292 -6.02 5.68 -1.83
CA GLY A 292 -6.66 6.87 -1.31
C GLY A 292 -7.49 7.63 -2.34
N LEU A 293 -8.78 7.80 -2.04
CA LEU A 293 -9.72 8.61 -2.81
C LEU A 293 -9.92 9.97 -2.13
N SER A 294 -9.96 11.04 -2.92
CA SER A 294 -10.26 12.37 -2.40
C SER A 294 -10.94 13.24 -3.45
N TRP A 295 -11.90 14.03 -3.03
CA TRP A 295 -12.51 15.05 -3.90
C TRP A 295 -11.62 16.29 -3.95
N ASN A 296 -11.23 16.72 -5.14
CA ASN A 296 -10.60 18.03 -5.30
C ASN A 296 -11.64 19.13 -4.99
N PRO A 297 -11.37 20.01 -4.00
CA PRO A 297 -12.31 21.04 -3.61
C PRO A 297 -12.50 22.12 -4.68
N ASP A 298 -11.51 22.37 -5.52
CA ASP A 298 -11.50 23.45 -6.50
C ASP A 298 -12.40 23.15 -7.71
N ASP A 299 -12.42 21.90 -8.19
CA ASP A 299 -13.13 21.52 -9.43
C ASP A 299 -14.10 20.35 -9.26
N GLY A 300 -14.18 19.76 -8.08
CA GLY A 300 -15.10 18.68 -7.77
C GLY A 300 -14.77 17.33 -8.37
N ARG A 301 -13.60 17.15 -8.96
CA ARG A 301 -13.18 15.86 -9.52
C ARG A 301 -12.77 14.89 -8.43
N LEU A 302 -13.08 13.62 -8.67
CA LEU A 302 -12.57 12.53 -7.85
C LEU A 302 -11.11 12.23 -8.24
N TRP A 303 -10.23 12.17 -7.26
CA TRP A 303 -8.81 11.81 -7.43
C TRP A 303 -8.49 10.53 -6.70
N VAL A 304 -7.46 9.83 -7.18
CA VAL A 304 -6.98 8.58 -6.59
C VAL A 304 -5.45 8.53 -6.61
N ALA A 305 -4.86 7.99 -5.53
CA ALA A 305 -3.46 7.55 -5.52
C ALA A 305 -3.37 6.09 -5.95
N VAL A 306 -2.45 5.78 -6.86
CA VAL A 306 -2.28 4.44 -7.43
C VAL A 306 -0.84 3.96 -7.22
N ASN A 307 -0.72 2.80 -6.60
CA ASN A 307 0.53 2.08 -6.47
C ASN A 307 0.72 1.17 -7.70
N GLU A 308 1.81 1.41 -8.42
CA GLU A 308 2.06 0.79 -9.71
C GLU A 308 2.83 -0.52 -9.66
N ARG A 309 3.02 -1.10 -10.84
CA ARG A 309 3.63 -2.41 -11.02
C ARG A 309 5.14 -2.42 -10.75
N ASP A 310 5.63 -3.58 -10.37
CA ASP A 310 7.02 -3.86 -10.05
C ASP A 310 7.75 -4.63 -11.16
N GLU A 311 9.07 -4.84 -10.99
CA GLU A 311 9.90 -5.79 -11.75
C GLU A 311 10.28 -5.37 -13.19
N ILE A 312 10.27 -4.07 -13.52
CA ILE A 312 10.86 -3.55 -14.76
C ILE A 312 11.92 -2.46 -14.56
N GLY A 313 12.51 -2.45 -13.40
CA GLY A 313 13.65 -1.61 -13.03
C GLY A 313 13.44 -0.77 -11.78
N ASN A 314 14.51 -0.23 -11.26
CA ASN A 314 14.51 0.60 -10.06
C ASN A 314 13.69 1.90 -10.20
N ASP A 315 13.65 2.46 -11.39
CA ASP A 315 13.05 3.77 -11.67
C ASP A 315 11.78 3.67 -12.54
N LEU A 316 11.21 2.45 -12.64
CA LEU A 316 9.93 2.13 -13.27
C LEU A 316 9.12 1.14 -12.42
N VAL A 317 7.82 1.29 -12.31
CA VAL A 317 6.94 2.34 -12.84
C VAL A 317 6.73 3.36 -11.73
N PRO A 318 6.61 4.66 -12.02
CA PRO A 318 6.25 5.60 -10.98
C PRO A 318 4.82 5.35 -10.49
N ASP A 319 4.62 5.34 -9.17
CA ASP A 319 3.29 5.53 -8.60
C ASP A 319 2.73 6.86 -9.09
N TYR A 320 1.43 7.04 -9.05
CA TYR A 320 0.83 8.28 -9.53
C TYR A 320 -0.42 8.67 -8.76
N MET A 321 -0.80 9.93 -8.89
CA MET A 321 -2.14 10.40 -8.57
C MET A 321 -2.81 10.95 -9.84
N THR A 322 -4.11 10.71 -9.97
CA THR A 322 -4.86 11.12 -11.16
C THR A 322 -6.32 11.41 -10.86
N SER A 323 -6.89 12.30 -11.64
CA SER A 323 -8.34 12.51 -11.68
C SER A 323 -9.04 11.32 -12.34
N VAL A 324 -10.06 10.77 -11.69
CA VAL A 324 -10.75 9.57 -12.15
C VAL A 324 -11.92 9.97 -13.07
N LYS A 325 -11.90 9.48 -14.31
CA LYS A 325 -12.94 9.75 -15.31
C LYS A 325 -13.89 8.55 -15.42
N ASP A 326 -15.20 8.83 -15.51
CA ASP A 326 -16.21 7.81 -15.77
C ASP A 326 -15.93 7.11 -17.12
N GLY A 327 -15.90 5.78 -17.12
CA GLY A 327 -15.52 4.94 -18.27
C GLY A 327 -14.03 4.99 -18.62
N GLY A 328 -13.18 5.67 -17.81
CA GLY A 328 -11.75 5.82 -18.06
C GLY A 328 -10.99 4.51 -17.93
N PHE A 329 -9.99 4.32 -18.81
CA PHE A 329 -9.03 3.23 -18.74
C PHE A 329 -7.62 3.79 -18.58
N TYR A 330 -6.85 3.32 -17.54
CA TYR A 330 -5.55 3.88 -17.16
C TYR A 330 -4.37 2.96 -17.49
N GLY A 331 -4.59 1.91 -18.28
CA GLY A 331 -3.55 1.12 -18.94
C GLY A 331 -3.29 -0.25 -18.37
N TRP A 332 -3.28 -0.45 -17.05
CA TRP A 332 -2.96 -1.74 -16.47
C TRP A 332 -3.93 -2.87 -16.92
N PRO A 333 -3.46 -4.09 -17.26
CA PRO A 333 -2.07 -4.55 -17.24
C PRO A 333 -1.30 -4.31 -18.55
N TYR A 334 -1.92 -3.81 -19.61
CA TYR A 334 -1.39 -3.77 -20.98
C TYR A 334 -0.43 -2.62 -21.26
N SER A 335 -0.53 -1.56 -20.47
CA SER A 335 0.39 -0.42 -20.52
C SER A 335 0.55 0.20 -19.13
N TYR A 336 1.57 1.03 -18.96
CA TYR A 336 1.85 1.77 -17.74
C TYR A 336 2.05 3.26 -18.06
N PHE A 337 1.70 4.12 -17.13
CA PHE A 337 1.79 5.58 -17.20
C PHE A 337 1.32 6.12 -18.56
N GLY A 338 0.10 5.78 -18.96
CA GLY A 338 -0.48 6.03 -20.26
C GLY A 338 -0.24 4.89 -21.25
N GLN A 339 0.27 5.21 -22.43
CA GLN A 339 0.35 4.27 -23.56
C GLN A 339 1.72 3.54 -23.68
N ASN A 340 2.54 3.53 -22.62
CA ASN A 340 3.78 2.76 -22.61
C ASN A 340 3.47 1.27 -22.50
N VAL A 341 3.67 0.51 -23.58
CA VAL A 341 3.28 -0.90 -23.67
C VAL A 341 4.01 -1.76 -22.62
N ASP A 342 3.27 -2.54 -21.84
CA ASP A 342 3.84 -3.61 -21.03
C ASP A 342 3.88 -4.92 -21.83
N ILE A 343 5.07 -5.31 -22.26
CA ILE A 343 5.27 -6.52 -23.10
C ILE A 343 5.01 -7.83 -22.36
N ARG A 344 4.91 -7.80 -21.01
CA ARG A 344 4.65 -9.00 -20.19
C ARG A 344 3.17 -9.37 -20.14
N ALA A 345 2.27 -8.40 -20.28
CA ALA A 345 0.83 -8.67 -20.33
C ALA A 345 0.46 -9.44 -21.60
N LYS A 346 -0.18 -10.59 -21.48
CA LYS A 346 -0.56 -11.44 -22.61
C LYS A 346 -2.02 -11.90 -22.48
N PRO A 347 -2.76 -11.94 -23.60
CA PRO A 347 -2.43 -11.43 -24.94
C PRO A 347 -2.34 -9.89 -24.92
N GLN A 348 -1.57 -9.31 -25.82
CA GLN A 348 -1.52 -7.85 -25.99
C GLN A 348 -2.88 -7.28 -26.45
N ARG A 349 -3.21 -6.07 -26.00
CA ARG A 349 -4.45 -5.39 -26.33
C ARG A 349 -4.18 -3.96 -26.82
N PRO A 350 -3.68 -3.81 -28.07
CA PRO A 350 -3.35 -2.50 -28.63
C PRO A 350 -4.57 -1.57 -28.72
N ASP A 351 -5.77 -2.13 -28.85
CA ASP A 351 -7.04 -1.42 -28.80
C ASP A 351 -7.29 -0.73 -27.44
N LEU A 352 -6.88 -1.37 -26.33
CA LEU A 352 -6.96 -0.79 -24.99
C LEU A 352 -5.79 0.19 -24.73
N VAL A 353 -4.58 -0.16 -25.17
CA VAL A 353 -3.41 0.70 -25.01
C VAL A 353 -3.63 2.06 -25.68
N SER A 354 -4.18 2.10 -26.90
CA SER A 354 -4.47 3.36 -27.61
C SER A 354 -5.46 4.27 -26.89
N ARG A 355 -6.28 3.74 -25.97
CA ARG A 355 -7.25 4.50 -25.17
C ARG A 355 -6.77 4.78 -23.75
N ALA A 356 -5.59 4.27 -23.37
CA ALA A 356 -5.08 4.44 -22.02
C ALA A 356 -4.83 5.92 -21.71
N ILE A 357 -5.45 6.38 -20.63
CA ILE A 357 -5.31 7.75 -20.14
C ILE A 357 -3.97 7.88 -19.42
N LYS A 358 -3.17 8.89 -19.80
CA LYS A 358 -1.97 9.26 -19.06
C LYS A 358 -2.37 9.83 -17.70
N PRO A 359 -1.80 9.33 -16.58
CA PRO A 359 -2.01 9.91 -15.26
C PRO A 359 -1.60 11.39 -15.18
N ASP A 360 -2.29 12.15 -14.32
CA ASP A 360 -2.05 13.59 -14.19
C ASP A 360 -0.71 13.92 -13.52
N TYR A 361 -0.20 13.04 -12.61
CA TYR A 361 1.01 13.35 -11.85
C TYR A 361 1.72 12.09 -11.31
N ALA A 362 2.99 11.94 -11.61
CA ALA A 362 3.83 10.88 -11.08
C ALA A 362 4.33 11.18 -9.66
N LEU A 363 4.32 10.17 -8.80
CA LEU A 363 4.67 10.24 -7.37
C LEU A 363 6.01 9.57 -7.03
N GLY A 364 6.82 9.26 -8.06
CA GLY A 364 8.08 8.55 -7.91
C GLY A 364 7.92 7.02 -7.95
N SER A 365 8.97 6.33 -8.37
CA SER A 365 8.93 4.88 -8.58
C SER A 365 9.03 4.13 -7.26
N HIS A 366 8.15 3.12 -7.09
CA HIS A 366 8.11 2.22 -5.94
C HIS A 366 7.93 2.93 -4.59
N THR A 367 7.27 4.08 -4.55
CA THR A 367 7.08 4.84 -3.31
C THR A 367 6.01 4.24 -2.41
N ALA A 368 5.19 3.32 -2.95
CA ALA A 368 3.99 2.78 -2.32
C ALA A 368 3.08 3.91 -1.81
N SER A 369 2.69 4.80 -2.73
CA SER A 369 1.80 5.92 -2.47
C SER A 369 0.38 5.39 -2.20
N LEU A 370 -0.16 5.64 -0.99
CA LEU A 370 -1.41 5.06 -0.51
C LEU A 370 -2.44 6.13 -0.14
N GLY A 371 -2.20 6.89 0.94
CA GLY A 371 -3.10 7.93 1.40
C GLY A 371 -3.07 9.16 0.49
N LEU A 372 -4.25 9.74 0.23
CA LEU A 372 -4.41 10.98 -0.53
C LEU A 372 -5.47 11.84 0.14
N THR A 373 -5.17 13.10 0.41
CA THR A 373 -6.16 14.07 0.88
C THR A 373 -5.86 15.46 0.34
N PHE A 374 -6.88 16.13 -0.21
CA PHE A 374 -6.78 17.56 -0.50
C PHE A 374 -6.90 18.37 0.78
N TYR A 375 -6.08 19.39 0.90
CA TYR A 375 -6.09 20.23 2.08
C TYR A 375 -7.13 21.34 1.95
N THR A 376 -8.09 21.35 2.86
CA THR A 376 -9.17 22.35 2.94
C THR A 376 -9.14 23.14 4.26
N GLY A 377 -8.23 22.77 5.18
CA GLY A 377 -8.16 23.34 6.51
C GLY A 377 -7.57 24.75 6.55
N PRO A 378 -7.87 25.52 7.59
CA PRO A 378 -7.33 26.87 7.76
C PRO A 378 -5.91 26.89 8.38
N LEU A 379 -5.52 25.84 9.10
CA LEU A 379 -4.42 25.88 10.08
C LEU A 379 -3.04 25.93 9.44
N LEU A 380 -2.74 25.12 8.42
CA LEU A 380 -1.41 25.03 7.80
C LEU A 380 -1.07 26.24 6.90
N GLY A 381 -2.03 27.15 6.71
CA GLY A 381 -1.85 28.37 5.94
C GLY A 381 -2.22 28.27 4.46
N PRO A 382 -2.24 29.43 3.76
CA PRO A 382 -2.81 29.53 2.41
C PRO A 382 -2.06 28.71 1.36
N TYR A 383 -0.76 28.51 1.54
CA TYR A 383 0.05 27.72 0.60
C TYR A 383 -0.47 26.29 0.42
N TYR A 384 -0.94 25.67 1.50
CA TYR A 384 -1.41 24.28 1.48
C TYR A 384 -2.87 24.14 1.02
N ARG A 385 -3.66 25.21 0.95
CA ARG A 385 -5.08 25.17 0.56
C ARG A 385 -5.30 24.73 -0.90
N HIS A 386 -4.30 24.87 -1.74
CA HIS A 386 -4.34 24.45 -3.13
C HIS A 386 -3.34 23.33 -3.35
N GLY A 387 -3.69 22.13 -2.88
CA GLY A 387 -2.87 20.95 -3.09
C GLY A 387 -3.30 19.75 -2.28
N ALA A 388 -2.57 18.68 -2.47
CA ALA A 388 -2.86 17.39 -1.87
C ALA A 388 -1.67 16.85 -1.08
N PHE A 389 -1.94 16.26 0.08
CA PHE A 389 -0.98 15.46 0.82
C PHE A 389 -1.08 14.00 0.41
N VAL A 390 0.08 13.35 0.29
CA VAL A 390 0.19 11.92 -0.08
C VAL A 390 1.08 11.21 0.91
N GLY A 391 0.55 10.14 1.51
CA GLY A 391 1.31 9.21 2.35
C GLY A 391 2.03 8.18 1.47
N GLN A 392 3.36 8.11 1.56
CA GLN A 392 4.21 7.18 0.83
C GLN A 392 4.78 6.14 1.80
N HIS A 393 4.23 4.93 1.74
CA HIS A 393 4.54 3.83 2.65
C HIS A 393 5.97 3.32 2.52
N GLY A 394 6.56 3.45 1.34
CA GLY A 394 7.96 3.15 1.07
C GLY A 394 8.21 1.83 0.36
N SER A 395 9.29 1.82 -0.42
CA SER A 395 9.68 0.72 -1.31
C SER A 395 10.17 -0.52 -0.54
N TRP A 396 9.92 -1.69 -1.12
CA TRP A 396 10.49 -2.96 -0.71
C TRP A 396 11.53 -3.51 -1.72
N ASN A 397 11.49 -3.02 -2.94
CA ASN A 397 12.22 -3.54 -4.11
C ASN A 397 13.02 -2.47 -4.88
N ARG A 398 13.42 -1.39 -4.23
CA ARG A 398 14.21 -0.29 -4.83
C ARG A 398 15.48 0.01 -4.06
N ASN A 399 16.56 0.30 -4.77
CA ASN A 399 17.85 0.73 -4.21
C ASN A 399 18.39 1.98 -4.94
N PRO A 400 18.58 3.16 -4.29
CA PRO A 400 18.20 3.43 -2.90
C PRO A 400 16.69 3.36 -2.68
N ARG A 401 16.25 3.18 -1.43
CA ARG A 401 14.83 3.16 -1.06
C ARG A 401 14.15 4.49 -1.44
N SER A 402 12.86 4.41 -1.75
CA SER A 402 11.99 5.55 -2.05
C SER A 402 10.75 5.54 -1.17
N GLY A 403 10.05 6.67 -1.09
CA GLY A 403 8.91 6.84 -0.19
C GLY A 403 9.34 7.01 1.27
N TYR A 404 8.66 6.38 2.23
CA TYR A 404 8.86 6.53 3.68
C TYR A 404 8.73 7.99 4.13
N LYS A 405 7.72 8.67 3.64
CA LYS A 405 7.51 10.10 3.90
C LYS A 405 6.08 10.52 3.57
N VAL A 406 5.71 11.69 4.00
CA VAL A 406 4.53 12.40 3.51
C VAL A 406 5.00 13.55 2.62
N ILE A 407 4.39 13.67 1.45
CA ILE A 407 4.67 14.75 0.50
C ILE A 407 3.43 15.62 0.31
N PHE A 408 3.66 16.84 -0.14
CA PHE A 408 2.64 17.78 -0.60
C PHE A 408 2.83 18.04 -2.09
N VAL A 409 1.79 17.89 -2.87
CA VAL A 409 1.74 18.23 -4.30
C VAL A 409 0.93 19.51 -4.45
N PRO A 410 1.54 20.63 -4.88
CA PRO A 410 0.81 21.88 -5.09
C PRO A 410 -0.09 21.80 -6.31
N PHE A 411 -1.24 22.48 -6.27
CA PHE A 411 -2.18 22.59 -7.36
C PHE A 411 -2.40 24.05 -7.76
N ARG A 412 -2.77 24.24 -9.03
CA ARG A 412 -3.26 25.52 -9.56
C ARG A 412 -4.34 25.21 -10.60
N ASN A 413 -5.49 25.87 -10.48
CA ASN A 413 -6.62 25.68 -11.39
C ASN A 413 -7.03 24.20 -11.53
N GLY A 414 -7.12 23.48 -10.40
CA GLY A 414 -7.49 22.07 -10.36
C GLY A 414 -6.46 21.08 -10.93
N ARG A 415 -5.21 21.52 -11.23
CA ARG A 415 -4.15 20.68 -11.78
C ARG A 415 -2.89 20.70 -10.90
N PRO A 416 -2.21 19.55 -10.74
CA PRO A 416 -0.95 19.50 -9.99
C PRO A 416 0.15 20.25 -10.73
N GLN A 417 1.04 20.89 -9.95
CA GLN A 417 2.09 21.76 -10.47
C GLN A 417 3.45 21.50 -9.83
N GLY A 418 4.50 21.53 -10.63
CA GLY A 418 5.88 21.50 -10.16
C GLY A 418 6.27 20.22 -9.38
N PRO A 419 7.42 20.24 -8.71
CA PRO A 419 7.88 19.13 -7.89
C PRO A 419 7.12 19.08 -6.54
N PRO A 420 6.96 17.87 -5.95
CA PRO A 420 6.37 17.73 -4.64
C PRO A 420 7.30 18.26 -3.55
N LYS A 421 6.74 18.65 -2.40
CA LYS A 421 7.50 19.03 -1.20
C LYS A 421 7.46 17.92 -0.17
N ASP A 422 8.59 17.59 0.42
CA ASP A 422 8.68 16.72 1.58
C ASP A 422 8.08 17.44 2.80
N ILE A 423 7.10 16.84 3.44
CA ILE A 423 6.36 17.41 4.58
C ILE A 423 6.72 16.74 5.89
N LEU A 424 6.82 15.42 5.87
CA LEU A 424 7.17 14.65 7.05
C LEU A 424 8.12 13.53 6.60
N THR A 425 9.32 13.48 7.19
CA THR A 425 10.40 12.56 6.83
C THR A 425 10.98 11.87 8.08
N GLY A 426 12.05 11.08 7.93
CA GLY A 426 12.73 10.44 9.06
C GLY A 426 12.13 9.07 9.44
N PHE A 427 11.26 8.51 8.63
CA PHE A 427 10.68 7.17 8.83
C PHE A 427 11.67 6.03 8.59
N ILE A 428 12.79 6.30 7.93
CA ILE A 428 13.95 5.40 7.87
C ILE A 428 15.00 5.88 8.86
N GLY A 429 15.45 4.98 9.72
CA GLY A 429 16.51 5.22 10.69
C GLY A 429 17.92 5.12 10.08
N PRO A 430 18.96 5.51 10.84
CA PRO A 430 20.34 5.55 10.35
C PRO A 430 20.87 4.20 9.88
N GLY A 431 20.42 3.08 10.48
CA GLY A 431 20.77 1.71 10.09
C GLY A 431 19.97 1.19 8.89
N GLY A 432 19.07 2.00 8.33
CA GLY A 432 18.21 1.62 7.23
C GLY A 432 16.97 0.81 7.63
N GLU A 433 16.67 0.73 8.93
CA GLU A 433 15.44 0.17 9.50
C GLU A 433 14.25 1.11 9.27
N ALA A 434 13.03 0.57 9.20
CA ALA A 434 11.82 1.37 9.19
C ALA A 434 11.39 1.64 10.64
N ARG A 435 11.41 2.92 11.02
CA ARG A 435 10.83 3.41 12.28
C ARG A 435 9.31 3.51 12.16
N GLY A 436 8.85 3.84 10.97
CA GLY A 436 7.45 3.96 10.64
C GLY A 436 7.23 3.90 9.12
N ARG A 437 5.95 3.83 8.74
CA ARG A 437 5.50 3.85 7.34
C ARG A 437 4.18 4.62 7.23
N PRO A 438 4.16 5.82 6.62
CA PRO A 438 2.94 6.58 6.43
C PRO A 438 1.96 5.85 5.52
N VAL A 439 0.68 5.78 5.93
CA VAL A 439 -0.41 5.19 5.15
C VAL A 439 -1.49 6.21 4.88
N GLY A 440 -2.55 6.22 5.68
CA GLY A 440 -3.66 7.16 5.57
C GLY A 440 -3.26 8.56 6.01
N VAL A 441 -3.74 9.55 5.29
CA VAL A 441 -3.60 10.97 5.63
C VAL A 441 -4.96 11.65 5.57
N VAL A 442 -5.29 12.47 6.58
CA VAL A 442 -6.57 13.18 6.65
C VAL A 442 -6.39 14.51 7.37
N VAL A 443 -7.27 15.47 7.08
CA VAL A 443 -7.30 16.77 7.78
C VAL A 443 -8.29 16.67 8.93
N ASP A 444 -7.86 17.01 10.15
CA ASP A 444 -8.73 17.07 11.32
C ASP A 444 -9.66 18.29 11.27
N LYS A 445 -10.60 18.36 12.19
CA LYS A 445 -11.58 19.46 12.27
C LYS A 445 -10.91 20.83 12.54
N ALA A 446 -9.78 20.85 13.24
CA ALA A 446 -8.99 22.06 13.50
C ALA A 446 -8.14 22.48 12.29
N GLY A 447 -7.98 21.63 11.30
CA GLY A 447 -7.16 21.85 10.12
C GLY A 447 -5.72 21.32 10.24
N ALA A 448 -5.39 20.52 11.25
CA ALA A 448 -4.13 19.79 11.30
C ALA A 448 -4.15 18.58 10.37
N LEU A 449 -2.97 18.13 9.93
CA LEU A 449 -2.84 16.91 9.16
C LEU A 449 -2.59 15.75 10.13
N LEU A 450 -3.42 14.70 10.05
CA LEU A 450 -3.23 13.43 10.76
C LEU A 450 -2.66 12.40 9.80
N ILE A 451 -1.72 11.59 10.28
CA ILE A 451 -1.01 10.59 9.49
C ILE A 451 -1.02 9.26 10.25
N ALA A 452 -1.60 8.22 9.68
CA ALA A 452 -1.49 6.86 10.20
C ALA A 452 -0.12 6.27 9.86
N ASP A 453 0.51 5.65 10.84
CA ASP A 453 1.83 5.01 10.74
C ASP A 453 1.72 3.56 11.25
N ASP A 454 1.60 2.61 10.33
CA ASP A 454 1.29 1.22 10.65
C ASP A 454 2.45 0.44 11.30
N VAL A 455 3.69 0.79 11.01
CA VAL A 455 4.88 0.21 11.64
C VAL A 455 5.20 0.89 12.95
N GLY A 456 4.98 2.21 13.02
CA GLY A 456 5.16 2.97 14.24
C GLY A 456 4.08 2.78 15.29
N ASN A 457 2.92 2.20 14.92
CA ASN A 457 1.73 2.06 15.77
C ASN A 457 1.24 3.39 16.35
N VAL A 458 1.33 4.46 15.53
CA VAL A 458 1.06 5.84 15.93
C VAL A 458 0.16 6.53 14.90
N VAL A 459 -0.70 7.41 15.36
CA VAL A 459 -1.25 8.49 14.54
C VAL A 459 -0.49 9.77 14.87
N TRP A 460 0.19 10.33 13.89
CA TRP A 460 0.92 11.58 14.00
C TRP A 460 0.01 12.77 13.69
N ARG A 461 0.20 13.91 14.38
CA ARG A 461 -0.49 15.17 14.13
C ARG A 461 0.51 16.24 13.76
N LEU A 462 0.30 16.89 12.61
CA LEU A 462 1.18 17.92 12.05
C LEU A 462 0.45 19.28 12.06
N VAL A 463 1.10 20.28 12.67
CA VAL A 463 0.57 21.65 12.81
C VAL A 463 1.67 22.68 12.54
N PRO A 464 1.36 23.98 12.38
CA PRO A 464 2.38 25.04 12.35
C PRO A 464 3.18 25.09 13.64
N ALA A 465 4.47 25.40 13.53
CA ALA A 465 5.37 25.43 14.69
C ALA A 465 5.01 26.50 15.74
N ASN A 466 4.32 27.57 15.32
CA ASN A 466 3.91 28.68 16.18
C ASN A 466 2.54 28.45 16.86
N VAL A 467 1.84 27.36 16.59
CA VAL A 467 0.60 27.04 17.31
C VAL A 467 0.97 26.65 18.74
N ARG A 468 0.45 27.37 19.72
CA ARG A 468 0.47 27.00 21.14
C ARG A 468 -0.73 26.08 21.40
N HIS A 469 -0.52 25.02 22.15
CA HIS A 469 -1.57 24.15 22.67
C HIS A 469 -2.12 24.75 23.93
#